data_5397da3effcb577b4df23e12c26046b1
#
_entry.id   5397da3effcb577b4df23e12c26046b1
#
_cell.length_a   1.000
_cell.length_b   1.000
_cell.length_c   1.000
_cell.angle_alpha   90.00
_cell.angle_beta   90.00
_cell.angle_gamma   90.00
#
_symmetry.space_group_name_H-M   'P 1'
#
loop_
_entity.id
_entity.type
_entity.pdbx_description
1 polymer ?
#
loop_
_entity_poly.entity_id
_entity_poly.type
_entity_poly.pdbx_seq_one_letter_code
_entity_poly.pdbx_strand_id
1 'polypeptide(L)'
;RRRQRQMCIRDRVHAGEVQQQDFRRISDGQRQRLMLARAICQDTQVLILDEPTSYLDMGFKLDILTTIRMLARKKNLAVIMSLHELDLAQKISDTIACVKGDRIDRVGTPEEIFSGNYVQQLYGVKPQQFEPQTGQVFMERPEGIPEVFVIGGGGTGLAVYNRLQRQNIPFAAGILQENDVEYAAASALAACVFSEKAFFPVSEETFLRAKQMLDDCDACICALTEFGPYNEKNRQLYEYAKKLGKVCAEI
;
A
#
# COMPACT_ATOMS: atom_id res chain seq x y z
N ARG A 1 38.62 3.89 19.16
CA ARG A 1 37.39 4.65 18.81
C ARG A 1 36.98 4.45 17.33
N ARG A 2 37.88 4.53 16.32
CA ARG A 2 37.55 4.37 14.90
C ARG A 2 37.15 2.92 14.56
N ARG A 3 37.83 1.89 15.06
CA ARG A 3 37.50 0.46 14.90
C ARG A 3 36.17 0.08 15.57
N GLN A 4 35.91 0.61 16.76
CA GLN A 4 34.61 0.38 17.44
C GLN A 4 33.44 1.01 16.67
N ARG A 5 33.64 2.21 16.09
CA ARG A 5 32.62 2.89 15.28
C ARG A 5 32.33 2.09 13.99
N GLN A 6 33.36 1.57 13.32
CA GLN A 6 33.21 0.71 12.13
C GLN A 6 32.48 -0.60 12.45
N MET A 7 32.77 -1.19 13.60
CA MET A 7 32.12 -2.41 14.06
C MET A 7 30.62 -2.19 14.33
N CYS A 8 30.25 -1.12 15.03
CA CYS A 8 28.85 -0.78 15.28
C CYS A 8 28.03 -0.45 14.02
N ILE A 9 28.64 0.18 13.00
CA ILE A 9 27.94 0.49 11.73
C ILE A 9 27.74 -0.79 10.93
N ARG A 10 28.76 -1.61 10.82
CA ARG A 10 28.71 -2.89 10.12
C ARG A 10 27.65 -3.84 10.68
N ASP A 11 27.54 -3.89 12.01
CA ASP A 11 26.55 -4.74 12.68
C ASP A 11 25.12 -4.24 12.43
N ARG A 12 24.92 -2.93 12.35
CA ARG A 12 23.61 -2.33 12.05
C ARG A 12 23.11 -2.53 10.63
N VAL A 13 24.02 -2.68 9.66
CA VAL A 13 23.65 -2.97 8.27
C VAL A 13 23.80 -4.46 7.95
N HIS A 14 23.94 -5.31 8.98
CA HIS A 14 24.10 -6.76 8.85
C HIS A 14 25.20 -7.17 7.85
N ALA A 15 26.29 -6.40 7.81
CA ALA A 15 27.46 -6.67 6.94
C ALA A 15 28.56 -7.47 7.64
N GLY A 16 28.34 -7.90 8.87
CA GLY A 16 29.31 -8.70 9.66
C GLY A 16 29.58 -10.07 9.06
N GLU A 17 28.55 -10.71 8.51
CA GLU A 17 28.59 -12.07 7.95
C GLU A 17 29.56 -12.22 6.76
N VAL A 18 29.76 -11.15 6.00
CA VAL A 18 30.57 -11.16 4.78
C VAL A 18 31.97 -10.57 4.95
N GLN A 19 32.39 -10.28 6.20
CA GLN A 19 33.64 -9.57 6.49
C GLN A 19 34.89 -10.24 5.90
N GLN A 20 34.90 -11.57 5.81
CA GLN A 20 36.06 -12.35 5.33
C GLN A 20 35.83 -12.92 3.92
N GLN A 21 34.72 -12.58 3.28
CA GLN A 21 34.40 -13.08 1.95
C GLN A 21 34.95 -12.15 0.86
N ASP A 22 35.30 -12.72 -0.28
CA ASP A 22 35.66 -11.94 -1.47
C ASP A 22 34.44 -11.15 -1.94
N PHE A 23 34.59 -9.84 -2.11
CA PHE A 23 33.54 -8.93 -2.60
C PHE A 23 32.91 -9.39 -3.93
N ARG A 24 33.64 -10.14 -4.73
CA ARG A 24 33.15 -10.70 -5.99
C ARG A 24 32.24 -11.92 -5.82
N ARG A 25 32.25 -12.55 -4.65
CA ARG A 25 31.52 -13.80 -4.35
C ARG A 25 30.29 -13.60 -3.47
N ILE A 26 30.07 -12.38 -2.97
CA ILE A 26 28.89 -12.06 -2.18
C ILE A 26 27.72 -11.65 -3.07
N SER A 27 26.48 -11.78 -2.57
CA SER A 27 25.27 -11.40 -3.27
C SER A 27 25.21 -9.87 -3.50
N ASP A 28 24.39 -9.44 -4.46
CA ASP A 28 24.20 -8.00 -4.74
C ASP A 28 23.66 -7.26 -3.52
N GLY A 29 22.71 -7.83 -2.77
CA GLY A 29 22.21 -7.25 -1.53
C GLY A 29 23.30 -7.13 -0.44
N GLN A 30 24.17 -8.14 -0.31
CA GLN A 30 25.33 -8.08 0.61
C GLN A 30 26.33 -7.01 0.18
N ARG A 31 26.55 -6.88 -1.13
CA ARG A 31 27.42 -5.85 -1.71
C ARG A 31 26.90 -4.45 -1.42
N GLN A 32 25.59 -4.24 -1.59
CA GLN A 32 24.94 -2.97 -1.33
C GLN A 32 25.03 -2.56 0.14
N ARG A 33 24.81 -3.50 1.07
CA ARG A 33 24.99 -3.26 2.51
C ARG A 33 26.41 -2.87 2.87
N LEU A 34 27.41 -3.51 2.27
CA LEU A 34 28.82 -3.12 2.47
C LEU A 34 29.16 -1.73 1.91
N MET A 35 28.63 -1.39 0.73
CA MET A 35 28.82 -0.07 0.15
C MET A 35 28.18 1.02 1.00
N LEU A 36 26.98 0.78 1.53
CA LEU A 36 26.32 1.68 2.46
C LEU A 36 27.12 1.82 3.77
N ALA A 37 27.58 0.72 4.37
CA ALA A 37 28.43 0.77 5.55
C ALA A 37 29.69 1.61 5.31
N ARG A 38 30.33 1.45 4.14
CA ARG A 38 31.49 2.24 3.72
C ARG A 38 31.15 3.72 3.64
N ALA A 39 30.03 4.09 2.99
CA ALA A 39 29.61 5.48 2.86
C ALA A 39 29.35 6.14 4.23
N ILE A 40 28.66 5.43 5.13
CA ILE A 40 28.40 5.93 6.49
C ILE A 40 29.68 6.09 7.32
N CYS A 41 30.70 5.26 7.08
CA CYS A 41 31.97 5.34 7.79
C CYS A 41 32.82 6.54 7.38
N GLN A 42 32.54 7.18 6.24
CA GLN A 42 33.31 8.36 5.78
C GLN A 42 33.08 9.61 6.63
N ASP A 43 32.02 9.62 7.46
CA ASP A 43 31.71 10.70 8.41
C ASP A 43 31.57 12.08 7.74
N THR A 44 30.92 12.12 6.59
CA THR A 44 30.61 13.30 5.78
C THR A 44 29.44 14.08 6.33
N GLN A 45 29.28 15.34 5.92
CA GLN A 45 28.08 16.15 6.24
C GLN A 45 26.93 15.89 5.28
N VAL A 46 27.21 15.37 4.09
CA VAL A 46 26.23 15.02 3.06
C VAL A 46 26.45 13.57 2.65
N LEU A 47 25.39 12.81 2.57
CA LEU A 47 25.36 11.43 2.08
C LEU A 47 24.47 11.36 0.84
N ILE A 48 25.02 10.92 -0.27
CA ILE A 48 24.27 10.71 -1.51
C ILE A 48 24.22 9.21 -1.76
N LEU A 49 23.01 8.69 -1.95
CA LEU A 49 22.73 7.27 -2.16
C LEU A 49 21.86 7.12 -3.41
N ASP A 50 22.32 6.31 -4.33
CA ASP A 50 21.56 5.95 -5.50
C ASP A 50 20.94 4.57 -5.29
N GLU A 51 19.61 4.52 -5.29
CA GLU A 51 18.79 3.32 -5.07
C GLU A 51 19.26 2.43 -3.89
N PRO A 52 19.37 2.94 -2.66
CA PRO A 52 19.96 2.18 -1.55
C PRO A 52 19.13 0.95 -1.13
N THR A 53 17.91 0.84 -1.60
CA THR A 53 16.96 -0.25 -1.29
C THR A 53 16.85 -1.32 -2.39
N SER A 54 17.46 -1.10 -3.57
CA SER A 54 17.39 -2.06 -4.67
C SER A 54 18.04 -3.39 -4.30
N TYR A 55 17.49 -4.49 -4.83
CA TYR A 55 17.96 -5.87 -4.58
C TYR A 55 17.90 -6.35 -3.12
N LEU A 56 17.18 -5.64 -2.25
CA LEU A 56 16.99 -6.02 -0.86
C LEU A 56 15.57 -6.54 -0.63
N ASP A 57 15.44 -7.52 0.26
CA ASP A 57 14.13 -7.91 0.78
C ASP A 57 13.53 -6.83 1.69
N MET A 58 12.23 -6.95 1.99
CA MET A 58 11.49 -5.96 2.75
C MET A 58 12.10 -5.67 4.13
N GLY A 59 12.56 -6.71 4.85
CA GLY A 59 13.14 -6.54 6.18
C GLY A 59 14.40 -5.68 6.12
N PHE A 60 15.32 -5.99 5.21
CA PHE A 60 16.56 -5.22 5.04
C PHE A 60 16.31 -3.80 4.51
N LYS A 61 15.33 -3.58 3.63
CA LYS A 61 14.94 -2.23 3.20
C LYS A 61 14.56 -1.35 4.38
N LEU A 62 13.70 -1.85 5.26
CA LEU A 62 13.24 -1.13 6.45
C LEU A 62 14.39 -0.86 7.43
N ASP A 63 15.26 -1.84 7.67
CA ASP A 63 16.42 -1.69 8.56
C ASP A 63 17.40 -0.64 8.07
N ILE A 64 17.69 -0.65 6.77
CA ILE A 64 18.59 0.34 6.15
C ILE A 64 17.99 1.74 6.23
N LEU A 65 16.76 1.94 5.84
CA LEU A 65 16.10 3.25 5.86
C LEU A 65 15.99 3.79 7.29
N THR A 66 15.65 2.93 8.26
CA THR A 66 15.62 3.30 9.68
C THR A 66 17.02 3.71 10.17
N THR A 67 18.05 2.98 9.76
CA THR A 67 19.44 3.28 10.13
C THR A 67 19.89 4.61 9.54
N ILE A 68 19.60 4.88 8.25
CA ILE A 68 19.90 6.13 7.57
C ILE A 68 19.22 7.30 8.30
N ARG A 69 17.91 7.19 8.57
CA ARG A 69 17.13 8.23 9.27
C ARG A 69 17.67 8.53 10.67
N MET A 70 18.00 7.49 11.42
CA MET A 70 18.61 7.65 12.75
C MET A 70 19.97 8.36 12.68
N LEU A 71 20.81 8.01 11.69
CA LEU A 71 22.13 8.64 11.50
C LEU A 71 21.99 10.09 11.04
N ALA A 72 21.09 10.38 10.11
CA ALA A 72 20.80 11.73 9.66
C ALA A 72 20.47 12.64 10.84
N ARG A 73 19.57 12.21 11.72
CA ARG A 73 19.19 12.98 12.92
C ARG A 73 20.29 13.08 13.96
N LYS A 74 21.00 11.98 14.27
CA LYS A 74 22.06 11.98 15.31
C LYS A 74 23.29 12.79 14.94
N LYS A 75 23.62 12.85 13.65
CA LYS A 75 24.83 13.51 13.15
C LYS A 75 24.55 14.84 12.45
N ASN A 76 23.29 15.26 12.38
CA ASN A 76 22.84 16.39 11.56
C ASN A 76 23.33 16.25 10.11
N LEU A 77 23.14 15.07 9.54
CA LEU A 77 23.62 14.65 8.23
C LEU A 77 22.52 14.92 7.19
N ALA A 78 22.83 15.66 6.14
CA ALA A 78 21.98 15.78 4.98
C ALA A 78 22.05 14.50 4.13
N VAL A 79 20.90 13.87 3.85
CA VAL A 79 20.82 12.66 3.04
C VAL A 79 20.02 12.95 1.78
N ILE A 80 20.60 12.66 0.63
CA ILE A 80 19.93 12.69 -0.66
C ILE A 80 19.93 11.26 -1.19
N MET A 81 18.75 10.72 -1.51
CA MET A 81 18.65 9.37 -2.06
C MET A 81 17.60 9.28 -3.14
N SER A 82 17.85 8.46 -4.15
CA SER A 82 16.84 8.05 -5.11
C SER A 82 16.07 6.83 -4.56
N LEU A 83 14.74 6.83 -4.71
CA LEU A 83 13.87 5.74 -4.32
C LEU A 83 12.82 5.49 -5.42
N HIS A 84 12.55 4.23 -5.72
CA HIS A 84 11.47 3.83 -6.64
C HIS A 84 10.18 3.46 -5.90
N GLU A 85 10.29 3.05 -4.63
CA GLU A 85 9.16 2.66 -3.81
C GLU A 85 8.47 3.90 -3.23
N LEU A 86 7.31 4.23 -3.78
CA LEU A 86 6.53 5.43 -3.42
C LEU A 86 6.12 5.45 -1.95
N ASP A 87 5.70 4.29 -1.42
CA ASP A 87 5.28 4.15 -0.04
C ASP A 87 6.45 4.34 0.95
N LEU A 88 7.65 3.91 0.58
CA LEU A 88 8.85 4.14 1.37
C LEU A 88 9.31 5.60 1.28
N ALA A 89 9.27 6.20 0.08
CA ALA A 89 9.58 7.61 -0.10
C ALA A 89 8.66 8.50 0.75
N GLN A 90 7.37 8.22 0.77
CA GLN A 90 6.39 8.93 1.59
C GLN A 90 6.70 8.85 3.10
N LYS A 91 7.15 7.68 3.59
CA LYS A 91 7.35 7.42 5.02
C LYS A 91 8.70 7.89 5.56
N ILE A 92 9.73 7.97 4.71
CA ILE A 92 11.09 8.22 5.16
C ILE A 92 11.57 9.65 4.92
N SER A 93 11.06 10.33 3.89
CA SER A 93 11.58 11.61 3.44
C SER A 93 11.04 12.78 4.26
N ASP A 94 11.85 13.80 4.46
CA ASP A 94 11.43 15.11 4.97
C ASP A 94 11.03 16.02 3.79
N THR A 95 11.65 15.82 2.62
CA THR A 95 11.35 16.52 1.36
C THR A 95 11.52 15.57 0.20
N ILE A 96 10.62 15.63 -0.77
CA ILE A 96 10.65 14.83 -1.99
C ILE A 96 10.86 15.73 -3.19
N ALA A 97 11.83 15.39 -4.04
CA ALA A 97 12.03 15.98 -5.35
C ALA A 97 11.59 14.99 -6.43
N CYS A 98 10.52 15.31 -7.15
CA CYS A 98 10.01 14.49 -8.23
C CYS A 98 10.74 14.82 -9.52
N VAL A 99 11.30 13.81 -10.18
CA VAL A 99 12.03 13.94 -11.44
C VAL A 99 11.15 13.45 -12.58
N LYS A 100 11.05 14.24 -13.65
CA LYS A 100 10.35 13.88 -14.88
C LYS A 100 11.26 14.14 -16.09
N GLY A 101 11.72 13.06 -16.70
CA GLY A 101 12.74 13.14 -17.74
C GLY A 101 14.06 13.68 -17.19
N ASP A 102 14.49 14.84 -17.68
CA ASP A 102 15.78 15.48 -17.37
C ASP A 102 15.67 16.64 -16.37
N ARG A 103 14.51 16.84 -15.74
CA ARG A 103 14.26 17.97 -14.86
C ARG A 103 13.55 17.57 -13.56
N ILE A 104 13.77 18.40 -12.54
CA ILE A 104 12.95 18.38 -11.33
C ILE A 104 11.62 19.07 -11.66
N ASP A 105 10.53 18.29 -11.56
CA ASP A 105 9.18 18.76 -11.88
C ASP A 105 8.50 19.42 -10.67
N ARG A 106 8.68 18.83 -9.50
CA ARG A 106 8.12 19.34 -8.23
C ARG A 106 9.02 18.99 -7.05
N VAL A 107 9.06 19.89 -6.06
CA VAL A 107 9.70 19.66 -4.76
C VAL A 107 8.71 20.04 -3.67
N GLY A 108 8.57 19.23 -2.65
CA GLY A 108 7.67 19.50 -1.51
C GLY A 108 7.79 18.45 -0.41
N THR A 109 7.00 18.62 0.64
CA THR A 109 6.87 17.59 1.68
C THR A 109 6.12 16.36 1.14
N PRO A 110 6.23 15.19 1.79
CA PRO A 110 5.43 14.04 1.38
C PRO A 110 3.94 14.34 1.27
N GLU A 111 3.38 15.09 2.22
CA GLU A 111 1.97 15.48 2.25
C GLU A 111 1.59 16.35 1.04
N GLU A 112 2.46 17.25 0.61
CA GLU A 112 2.24 18.10 -0.57
C GLU A 112 2.35 17.29 -1.88
N ILE A 113 3.31 16.38 -1.97
CA ILE A 113 3.54 15.56 -3.17
C ILE A 113 2.44 14.52 -3.35
N PHE A 114 2.02 13.86 -2.27
CA PHE A 114 1.00 12.81 -2.32
C PHE A 114 -0.44 13.34 -2.19
N SER A 115 -0.61 14.67 -2.15
CA SER A 115 -1.94 15.29 -2.21
C SER A 115 -2.50 15.30 -3.64
N GLY A 116 -3.82 15.11 -3.76
CA GLY A 116 -4.50 15.14 -5.06
C GLY A 116 -4.02 14.07 -6.04
N ASN A 117 -3.99 14.42 -7.33
CA ASN A 117 -3.72 13.46 -8.42
C ASN A 117 -2.30 13.60 -9.04
N TYR A 118 -1.39 14.29 -8.36
CA TYR A 118 -0.08 14.59 -8.95
C TYR A 118 0.75 13.32 -9.22
N VAL A 119 0.81 12.40 -8.25
CA VAL A 119 1.57 11.14 -8.39
C VAL A 119 1.01 10.29 -9.54
N GLN A 120 -0.32 10.18 -9.65
CA GLN A 120 -0.95 9.46 -10.76
C GLN A 120 -0.57 10.07 -12.11
N GLN A 121 -0.57 11.41 -12.23
CA GLN A 121 -0.16 12.10 -13.46
C GLN A 121 1.33 11.94 -13.76
N LEU A 122 2.19 11.95 -12.74
CA LEU A 122 3.63 11.77 -12.89
C LEU A 122 3.97 10.39 -13.49
N TYR A 123 3.31 9.34 -12.99
CA TYR A 123 3.53 7.96 -13.42
C TYR A 123 2.59 7.50 -14.54
N GLY A 124 1.62 8.32 -14.96
CA GLY A 124 0.68 7.99 -16.02
C GLY A 124 -0.29 6.86 -15.64
N VAL A 125 -0.59 6.69 -14.33
CA VAL A 125 -1.54 5.68 -13.85
C VAL A 125 -2.94 6.27 -13.70
N LYS A 126 -3.96 5.43 -13.86
CA LYS A 126 -5.35 5.85 -13.69
C LYS A 126 -5.61 6.21 -12.22
N PRO A 127 -6.48 7.21 -11.92
CA PRO A 127 -6.75 7.62 -10.53
C PRO A 127 -7.16 6.48 -9.61
N GLN A 128 -7.89 5.48 -10.12
CA GLN A 128 -8.35 4.32 -9.35
C GLN A 128 -7.24 3.31 -9.06
N GLN A 129 -6.12 3.36 -9.78
CA GLN A 129 -5.03 2.40 -9.64
C GLN A 129 -4.01 2.76 -8.55
N PHE A 130 -4.10 3.95 -7.97
CA PHE A 130 -3.18 4.39 -6.93
C PHE A 130 -3.90 5.20 -5.87
N GLU A 131 -3.78 4.77 -4.61
CA GLU A 131 -4.29 5.49 -3.44
C GLU A 131 -3.17 6.34 -2.82
N PRO A 132 -3.24 7.68 -2.94
CA PRO A 132 -2.16 8.55 -2.51
C PRO A 132 -1.90 8.53 -1.00
N GLN A 133 -2.93 8.34 -0.18
CA GLN A 133 -2.81 8.39 1.28
C GLN A 133 -2.04 7.19 1.84
N THR A 134 -2.22 6.02 1.24
CA THR A 134 -1.61 4.77 1.69
C THR A 134 -0.44 4.31 0.83
N GLY A 135 -0.29 4.87 -0.38
CA GLY A 135 0.65 4.41 -1.39
C GLY A 135 0.27 3.07 -2.03
N GLN A 136 -0.97 2.60 -1.83
CA GLN A 136 -1.43 1.34 -2.39
C GLN A 136 -1.63 1.43 -3.90
N VAL A 137 -1.26 0.35 -4.58
CA VAL A 137 -1.45 0.18 -6.02
C VAL A 137 -2.51 -0.89 -6.25
N PHE A 138 -3.44 -0.61 -7.16
CA PHE A 138 -4.50 -1.54 -7.56
C PHE A 138 -4.36 -1.90 -9.03
N MET A 139 -4.62 -3.16 -9.32
CA MET A 139 -4.72 -3.63 -10.70
C MET A 139 -6.02 -3.15 -11.34
N GLU A 140 -6.13 -3.28 -12.65
CA GLU A 140 -7.35 -2.91 -13.38
C GLU A 140 -8.52 -3.79 -12.92
N ARG A 141 -9.68 -3.16 -12.71
CA ARG A 141 -10.89 -3.86 -12.29
C ARG A 141 -11.43 -4.71 -13.44
N PRO A 142 -12.09 -5.84 -13.14
CA PRO A 142 -12.84 -6.62 -14.13
C PRO A 142 -13.92 -5.76 -14.80
N GLU A 143 -14.03 -5.88 -16.11
CA GLU A 143 -15.09 -5.22 -16.88
C GLU A 143 -16.34 -6.08 -16.94
N GLY A 144 -17.50 -5.46 -16.90
CA GLY A 144 -18.79 -6.15 -17.05
C GLY A 144 -19.82 -5.75 -16.00
N ILE A 145 -20.97 -6.42 -16.07
CA ILE A 145 -22.04 -6.31 -15.07
C ILE A 145 -21.64 -7.14 -13.86
N PRO A 146 -21.84 -6.65 -12.62
CA PRO A 146 -21.53 -7.42 -11.43
C PRO A 146 -22.24 -8.78 -11.39
N GLU A 147 -21.46 -9.85 -11.31
CA GLU A 147 -21.95 -11.22 -11.14
C GLU A 147 -22.07 -11.59 -9.66
N VAL A 148 -21.22 -10.96 -8.83
CA VAL A 148 -21.09 -11.27 -7.41
C VAL A 148 -21.33 -10.03 -6.57
N PHE A 149 -22.14 -10.13 -5.52
CA PHE A 149 -22.25 -9.12 -4.48
C PHE A 149 -21.38 -9.51 -3.29
N VAL A 150 -20.45 -8.64 -2.88
CA VAL A 150 -19.57 -8.89 -1.73
C VAL A 150 -20.00 -8.01 -0.56
N ILE A 151 -20.41 -8.64 0.53
CA ILE A 151 -20.70 -7.98 1.80
C ILE A 151 -19.41 -8.02 2.63
N GLY A 152 -18.73 -6.86 2.77
CA GLY A 152 -17.49 -6.69 3.50
C GLY A 152 -17.57 -5.54 4.52
N GLY A 153 -16.43 -5.24 5.12
CA GLY A 153 -16.22 -4.15 6.07
C GLY A 153 -15.09 -4.47 7.05
N GLY A 154 -14.38 -3.44 7.51
CA GLY A 154 -13.27 -3.59 8.44
C GLY A 154 -12.07 -4.36 7.88
N GLY A 155 -11.88 -4.36 6.57
CA GLY A 155 -10.80 -5.07 5.90
C GLY A 155 -11.12 -6.52 5.52
N THR A 156 -12.27 -7.07 5.90
CA THR A 156 -12.61 -8.48 5.67
C THR A 156 -12.83 -8.82 4.20
N GLY A 157 -13.28 -7.86 3.39
CA GLY A 157 -13.54 -8.03 1.96
C GLY A 157 -12.28 -8.05 1.09
N LEU A 158 -11.14 -7.53 1.56
CA LEU A 158 -9.92 -7.35 0.75
C LEU A 158 -9.45 -8.65 0.04
N ALA A 159 -9.46 -9.77 0.76
CA ALA A 159 -9.05 -11.06 0.19
C ALA A 159 -10.00 -11.51 -0.93
N VAL A 160 -11.30 -11.27 -0.76
CA VAL A 160 -12.34 -11.59 -1.72
C VAL A 160 -12.20 -10.71 -2.96
N TYR A 161 -12.05 -9.39 -2.80
CA TYR A 161 -11.86 -8.45 -3.92
C TYR A 161 -10.66 -8.82 -4.79
N ASN A 162 -9.52 -9.10 -4.16
CA ASN A 162 -8.32 -9.51 -4.87
C ASN A 162 -8.48 -10.87 -5.59
N ARG A 163 -9.25 -11.80 -5.01
CA ARG A 163 -9.54 -13.08 -5.64
C ARG A 163 -10.41 -12.90 -6.87
N LEU A 164 -11.52 -12.17 -6.76
CA LEU A 164 -12.44 -11.90 -7.87
C LEU A 164 -11.73 -11.13 -9.00
N GLN A 165 -10.88 -10.14 -8.64
CA GLN A 165 -10.07 -9.42 -9.61
C GLN A 165 -9.14 -10.37 -10.39
N ARG A 166 -8.41 -11.28 -9.70
CA ARG A 166 -7.54 -12.26 -10.37
C ARG A 166 -8.29 -13.24 -11.28
N GLN A 167 -9.52 -13.54 -10.94
CA GLN A 167 -10.42 -14.42 -11.73
C GLN A 167 -11.14 -13.66 -12.85
N ASN A 168 -10.93 -12.34 -12.94
CA ASN A 168 -11.63 -11.43 -13.86
C ASN A 168 -13.16 -11.49 -13.74
N ILE A 169 -13.66 -11.64 -12.50
CA ILE A 169 -15.09 -11.67 -12.19
C ILE A 169 -15.53 -10.30 -11.73
N PRO A 170 -16.43 -9.59 -12.44
CA PRO A 170 -16.94 -8.30 -12.03
C PRO A 170 -17.84 -8.46 -10.81
N PHE A 171 -17.69 -7.57 -9.83
CA PHE A 171 -18.42 -7.64 -8.58
C PHE A 171 -18.91 -6.28 -8.10
N ALA A 172 -19.93 -6.29 -7.27
CA ALA A 172 -20.39 -5.17 -6.47
C ALA A 172 -19.94 -5.34 -5.03
N ALA A 173 -19.60 -4.25 -4.34
CA ALA A 173 -19.19 -4.27 -2.95
C ALA A 173 -20.07 -3.36 -2.10
N GLY A 174 -20.37 -3.76 -0.89
CA GLY A 174 -21.07 -2.89 0.07
C GLY A 174 -21.78 -3.68 1.19
N ILE A 175 -22.40 -2.98 2.13
CA ILE A 175 -22.41 -1.50 2.24
C ILE A 175 -21.23 -1.09 3.13
N LEU A 176 -20.37 -0.21 2.63
CA LEU A 176 -19.16 0.24 3.30
C LEU A 176 -19.34 1.66 3.87
N GLN A 177 -18.58 1.99 4.88
CA GLN A 177 -18.35 3.39 5.25
C GLN A 177 -17.22 3.96 4.40
N GLU A 178 -17.27 5.22 3.98
CA GLU A 178 -16.23 5.86 3.17
C GLU A 178 -14.86 5.92 3.88
N ASN A 179 -14.83 5.81 5.21
CA ASN A 179 -13.62 5.73 6.02
C ASN A 179 -13.21 4.29 6.38
N ASP A 180 -13.84 3.27 5.81
CA ASP A 180 -13.43 1.89 6.01
C ASP A 180 -12.10 1.63 5.32
N VAL A 181 -11.24 0.82 5.96
CA VAL A 181 -9.91 0.49 5.45
C VAL A 181 -9.94 -0.23 4.08
N GLU A 182 -11.05 -0.86 3.74
CA GLU A 182 -11.21 -1.54 2.45
C GLU A 182 -11.92 -0.69 1.38
N TYR A 183 -12.42 0.52 1.74
CA TYR A 183 -13.17 1.36 0.82
C TYR A 183 -12.37 1.75 -0.44
N ALA A 184 -11.09 2.10 -0.27
CA ALA A 184 -10.21 2.43 -1.40
C ALA A 184 -10.05 1.24 -2.35
N ALA A 185 -9.84 0.02 -1.82
CA ALA A 185 -9.72 -1.19 -2.61
C ALA A 185 -11.03 -1.56 -3.30
N ALA A 186 -12.17 -1.47 -2.59
CA ALA A 186 -13.49 -1.69 -3.18
C ALA A 186 -13.75 -0.70 -4.33
N SER A 187 -13.46 0.59 -4.13
CA SER A 187 -13.64 1.64 -5.15
C SER A 187 -12.76 1.44 -6.38
N ALA A 188 -11.57 0.87 -6.21
CA ALA A 188 -10.65 0.57 -7.30
C ALA A 188 -11.04 -0.68 -8.09
N LEU A 189 -11.46 -1.75 -7.40
CA LEU A 189 -11.59 -3.09 -7.96
C LEU A 189 -13.03 -3.51 -8.29
N ALA A 190 -14.04 -2.98 -7.56
CA ALA A 190 -15.43 -3.31 -7.83
C ALA A 190 -15.99 -2.51 -9.02
N ALA A 191 -16.93 -3.11 -9.74
CA ALA A 191 -17.68 -2.42 -10.80
C ALA A 191 -18.58 -1.32 -10.20
N CYS A 192 -19.15 -1.56 -9.01
CA CYS A 192 -19.83 -0.53 -8.22
C CYS A 192 -19.67 -0.77 -6.72
N VAL A 193 -19.72 0.33 -5.95
CA VAL A 193 -19.63 0.29 -4.49
C VAL A 193 -20.85 0.99 -3.90
N PHE A 194 -21.47 0.35 -2.94
CA PHE A 194 -22.51 0.93 -2.12
C PHE A 194 -21.87 1.42 -0.82
N SER A 195 -21.89 2.72 -0.61
CA SER A 195 -21.24 3.32 0.55
C SER A 195 -22.09 4.40 1.21
N GLU A 196 -21.75 4.68 2.43
CA GLU A 196 -22.30 5.77 3.21
C GLU A 196 -21.16 6.67 3.71
N LYS A 197 -21.44 7.93 3.95
CA LYS A 197 -20.46 8.88 4.48
C LYS A 197 -19.92 8.40 5.81
N ALA A 198 -18.64 8.70 6.06
CA ALA A 198 -17.97 8.37 7.31
C ALA A 198 -18.80 8.75 8.53
N PHE A 199 -19.00 7.80 9.45
CA PHE A 199 -19.74 7.97 10.70
C PHE A 199 -21.25 8.19 10.56
N PHE A 200 -21.82 8.14 9.36
CA PHE A 200 -23.27 8.20 9.16
C PHE A 200 -23.86 6.78 9.17
N PRO A 201 -25.08 6.59 9.72
CA PRO A 201 -25.75 5.31 9.63
C PRO A 201 -26.12 5.03 8.16
N VAL A 202 -26.16 3.76 7.79
CA VAL A 202 -26.59 3.36 6.44
C VAL A 202 -28.04 3.80 6.22
N SER A 203 -28.24 4.61 5.18
CA SER A 203 -29.57 5.11 4.81
C SER A 203 -30.42 4.00 4.19
N GLU A 204 -31.75 4.16 4.26
CA GLU A 204 -32.67 3.24 3.59
C GLU A 204 -32.49 3.26 2.06
N GLU A 205 -32.15 4.41 1.50
CA GLU A 205 -31.89 4.53 0.06
C GLU A 205 -30.70 3.67 -0.37
N THR A 206 -29.56 3.83 0.31
CA THR A 206 -28.35 3.03 0.04
C THR A 206 -28.62 1.54 0.23
N PHE A 207 -29.36 1.18 1.28
CA PHE A 207 -29.74 -0.21 1.53
C PHE A 207 -30.61 -0.81 0.41
N LEU A 208 -31.64 -0.09 -0.04
CA LEU A 208 -32.52 -0.56 -1.12
C LEU A 208 -31.77 -0.68 -2.45
N ARG A 209 -30.88 0.24 -2.77
CA ARG A 209 -30.03 0.15 -3.97
C ARG A 209 -29.08 -1.04 -3.91
N ALA A 210 -28.45 -1.29 -2.76
CA ALA A 210 -27.59 -2.46 -2.56
C ALA A 210 -28.38 -3.78 -2.67
N LYS A 211 -29.59 -3.80 -2.12
CA LYS A 211 -30.48 -4.95 -2.20
C LYS A 211 -30.91 -5.25 -3.65
N GLN A 212 -31.23 -4.22 -4.42
CA GLN A 212 -31.55 -4.38 -5.84
C GLN A 212 -30.38 -4.93 -6.63
N MET A 213 -29.15 -4.41 -6.40
CA MET A 213 -27.95 -4.95 -7.02
C MET A 213 -27.71 -6.42 -6.66
N LEU A 214 -27.99 -6.80 -5.42
CA LEU A 214 -27.89 -8.20 -4.98
C LEU A 214 -28.92 -9.10 -5.70
N ASP A 215 -30.10 -8.56 -6.01
CA ASP A 215 -31.09 -9.29 -6.85
C ASP A 215 -30.57 -9.54 -8.27
N ASP A 216 -29.79 -8.59 -8.82
CA ASP A 216 -29.24 -8.67 -10.18
C ASP A 216 -27.97 -9.55 -10.24
N CYS A 217 -27.25 -9.78 -9.14
CA CYS A 217 -26.08 -10.64 -9.07
C CYS A 217 -26.45 -12.13 -9.01
N ASP A 218 -25.62 -13.00 -9.55
CA ASP A 218 -25.80 -14.46 -9.50
C ASP A 218 -25.46 -15.04 -8.12
N ALA A 219 -24.51 -14.45 -7.43
CA ALA A 219 -24.00 -14.92 -6.15
C ALA A 219 -23.73 -13.80 -5.14
N CYS A 220 -23.68 -14.17 -3.86
CA CYS A 220 -23.31 -13.29 -2.76
C CYS A 220 -22.25 -13.95 -1.88
N ILE A 221 -21.14 -13.23 -1.66
CA ILE A 221 -20.10 -13.63 -0.70
C ILE A 221 -20.19 -12.69 0.50
N CYS A 222 -20.39 -13.24 1.69
CA CYS A 222 -20.31 -12.49 2.93
C CYS A 222 -18.94 -12.74 3.58
N ALA A 223 -18.09 -11.72 3.61
CA ALA A 223 -16.79 -11.75 4.24
C ALA A 223 -16.85 -11.37 5.73
N LEU A 224 -17.98 -10.84 6.21
CA LEU A 224 -18.17 -10.47 7.61
C LEU A 224 -18.40 -11.71 8.47
N THR A 225 -17.71 -11.79 9.60
CA THR A 225 -17.88 -12.83 10.62
C THR A 225 -18.78 -12.37 11.77
N GLU A 226 -18.86 -11.06 11.98
CA GLU A 226 -19.62 -10.48 13.08
C GLU A 226 -20.50 -9.31 12.61
N PHE A 227 -21.66 -9.19 13.25
CA PHE A 227 -22.61 -8.11 12.98
C PHE A 227 -22.95 -7.38 14.28
N GLY A 228 -22.83 -6.08 14.23
CA GLY A 228 -23.14 -5.16 15.32
C GLY A 228 -24.10 -4.04 14.89
N PRO A 229 -24.37 -3.07 15.75
CA PRO A 229 -25.30 -1.98 15.43
C PRO A 229 -24.94 -1.18 14.18
N TYR A 230 -23.62 -1.02 13.91
CA TYR A 230 -23.15 -0.20 12.79
C TYR A 230 -23.20 -0.90 11.43
N ASN A 231 -23.25 -2.23 11.41
CA ASN A 231 -23.37 -3.01 10.16
C ASN A 231 -24.66 -3.88 10.13
N GLU A 232 -25.68 -3.48 10.87
CA GLU A 232 -26.97 -4.16 10.91
C GLU A 232 -27.63 -4.28 9.53
N LYS A 233 -27.48 -3.26 8.68
CA LYS A 233 -27.97 -3.32 7.30
C LYS A 233 -27.24 -4.37 6.46
N ASN A 234 -25.94 -4.60 6.70
CA ASN A 234 -25.21 -5.69 6.08
C ASN A 234 -25.71 -7.06 6.55
N ARG A 235 -26.10 -7.20 7.82
CA ARG A 235 -26.76 -8.42 8.31
C ARG A 235 -28.07 -8.66 7.58
N GLN A 236 -28.90 -7.63 7.42
CA GLN A 236 -30.17 -7.73 6.68
C GLN A 236 -29.96 -8.13 5.22
N LEU A 237 -28.93 -7.58 4.54
CA LEU A 237 -28.56 -8.00 3.18
C LEU A 237 -28.12 -9.46 3.14
N TYR A 238 -27.32 -9.89 4.09
CA TYR A 238 -26.86 -11.28 4.18
C TYR A 238 -28.03 -12.26 4.39
N GLU A 239 -28.92 -11.95 5.32
CA GLU A 239 -30.12 -12.77 5.55
C GLU A 239 -31.06 -12.78 4.33
N TYR A 240 -31.11 -11.67 3.59
CA TYR A 240 -31.83 -11.61 2.33
C TYR A 240 -31.17 -12.48 1.26
N ALA A 241 -29.86 -12.42 1.08
CA ALA A 241 -29.13 -13.29 0.16
C ALA A 241 -29.31 -14.78 0.45
N LYS A 242 -29.35 -15.16 1.75
CA LYS A 242 -29.68 -16.53 2.17
C LYS A 242 -31.07 -16.97 1.72
N LYS A 243 -32.07 -16.12 1.86
CA LYS A 243 -33.44 -16.41 1.42
C LYS A 243 -33.55 -16.63 -0.09
N LEU A 244 -32.68 -15.93 -0.86
CA LEU A 244 -32.62 -16.11 -2.32
C LEU A 244 -31.76 -17.31 -2.73
N GLY A 245 -31.09 -17.99 -1.80
CA GLY A 245 -30.18 -19.09 -2.10
C GLY A 245 -28.90 -18.68 -2.84
N LYS A 246 -28.53 -17.39 -2.78
CA LYS A 246 -27.36 -16.84 -3.51
C LYS A 246 -26.07 -16.86 -2.71
N VAL A 247 -26.09 -17.18 -1.42
CA VAL A 247 -24.90 -17.19 -0.58
C VAL A 247 -23.97 -18.34 -0.96
N CYS A 248 -22.74 -18.00 -1.29
CA CYS A 248 -21.68 -18.97 -1.51
C CYS A 248 -20.44 -18.62 -0.65
N ALA A 249 -19.66 -19.65 -0.29
CA ALA A 249 -18.39 -19.44 0.43
C ALA A 249 -17.24 -19.14 -0.53
N GLU A 250 -17.30 -19.67 -1.74
CA GLU A 250 -16.28 -19.54 -2.80
C GLU A 250 -16.95 -19.56 -4.18
N ILE A 251 -16.35 -18.86 -5.13
CA ILE A 251 -16.66 -18.91 -6.56
C ILE A 251 -15.41 -19.35 -7.28
#